data_0cd022f22c9d2276b292add6ee386f81
#
_entry.id   0cd022f22c9d2276b292add6ee386f81
#
_cell.length_a   1.000
_cell.length_b   1.000
_cell.length_c   1.000
_cell.angle_alpha   90.00
_cell.angle_beta   90.00
_cell.angle_gamma   90.00
#
_symmetry.space_group_name_H-M   'P 1'
#
loop_
_entity.id
_entity.type
_entity.pdbx_description
1 polymer ?
#
loop_
_entity_poly.entity_id
_entity_poly.type
_entity_poly.pdbx_seq_one_letter_code
_entity_poly.pdbx_strand_id
1 'polypeptide(L)'
;IIRVLRAQGLTNLVTRSHRELELTDQAQVREFFSTEKIDQVYLAAARVGGIHANNTYPAEFIYDNMMVQANVVHEAWKSGVHKLLFLGSSCIYPRLAEQPIREEYLMSGALEPTNEPYAMAKIAGIKLCESYNRQYGTDYRSVMPTNLYGPGDNYHPENSHVIPALIRRFHEAKAGAAPEVVIWGSGRPMREFLYVDDMAEASVYVM
;
A
#
# COMPACT_ATOMS: atom_id res chain seq x y z
N ILE A 1 -4.52 3.77 10.49
CA ILE A 1 -4.34 2.62 11.40
C ILE A 1 -3.92 3.11 12.78
N ILE A 2 -2.80 3.86 12.95
CA ILE A 2 -2.33 4.34 14.27
C ILE A 2 -3.41 5.14 15.02
N ARG A 3 -4.13 6.05 14.34
CA ARG A 3 -5.23 6.82 14.96
C ARG A 3 -6.33 5.90 15.50
N VAL A 4 -6.74 4.90 14.73
CA VAL A 4 -7.76 3.94 15.12
C VAL A 4 -7.32 3.09 16.31
N LEU A 5 -6.10 2.54 16.27
CA LEU A 5 -5.55 1.75 17.38
C LEU A 5 -5.49 2.57 18.69
N ARG A 6 -5.06 3.83 18.61
CA ARG A 6 -5.04 4.74 19.76
C ARG A 6 -6.45 5.05 20.29
N ALA A 7 -7.41 5.24 19.39
CA ALA A 7 -8.81 5.48 19.78
C ALA A 7 -9.42 4.26 20.49
N GLN A 8 -8.93 3.06 20.19
CA GLN A 8 -9.29 1.80 20.89
C GLN A 8 -8.51 1.58 22.22
N GLY A 9 -7.68 2.54 22.63
CA GLY A 9 -6.92 2.46 23.88
C GLY A 9 -5.60 1.70 23.78
N LEU A 10 -5.16 1.32 22.60
CA LEU A 10 -3.86 0.67 22.41
C LEU A 10 -2.74 1.72 22.46
N THR A 11 -1.83 1.58 23.42
CA THR A 11 -0.75 2.56 23.66
C THR A 11 0.65 2.01 23.37
N ASN A 12 0.80 0.68 23.29
CA ASN A 12 2.06 -0.02 23.01
C ASN A 12 2.37 -0.11 21.50
N LEU A 13 2.22 1.01 20.79
CA LEU A 13 2.45 1.06 19.33
C LEU A 13 3.91 1.38 19.04
N VAL A 14 4.58 0.45 18.36
CA VAL A 14 5.96 0.63 17.90
C VAL A 14 5.93 1.14 16.45
N THR A 15 6.51 2.30 16.22
CA THR A 15 6.62 2.91 14.89
C THR A 15 8.03 3.46 14.68
N ARG A 16 8.51 3.45 13.44
CA ARG A 16 9.78 4.06 13.03
C ARG A 16 9.57 4.90 11.79
N SER A 17 10.27 5.99 11.70
CA SER A 17 10.38 6.74 10.45
C SER A 17 11.35 6.04 9.50
N HIS A 18 11.29 6.37 8.22
CA HIS A 18 12.22 5.87 7.21
C HIS A 18 13.70 6.16 7.56
N ARG A 19 13.98 7.25 8.32
CA ARG A 19 15.34 7.58 8.75
C ARG A 19 15.84 6.71 9.91
N GLU A 20 14.94 6.17 10.69
CA GLU A 20 15.25 5.33 11.86
C GLU A 20 15.31 3.84 11.50
N LEU A 21 14.58 3.44 10.46
CA LEU A 21 14.55 2.04 10.00
C LEU A 21 14.31 2.00 8.48
N GLU A 22 15.36 1.64 7.74
CA GLU A 22 15.29 1.41 6.31
C GLU A 22 14.81 -0.02 6.03
N LEU A 23 13.56 -0.18 5.58
CA LEU A 23 12.95 -1.49 5.41
C LEU A 23 13.51 -2.28 4.23
N THR A 24 14.22 -1.65 3.31
CA THR A 24 14.94 -2.34 2.22
C THR A 24 16.26 -2.94 2.70
N ASP A 25 16.78 -2.49 3.86
CA ASP A 25 17.97 -3.04 4.51
C ASP A 25 17.60 -4.21 5.43
N GLN A 26 17.91 -5.42 4.98
CA GLN A 26 17.61 -6.64 5.74
C GLN A 26 18.27 -6.67 7.13
N ALA A 27 19.48 -6.12 7.26
CA ALA A 27 20.20 -6.15 8.54
C ALA A 27 19.50 -5.25 9.57
N GLN A 28 19.07 -4.06 9.20
CA GLN A 28 18.32 -3.17 10.06
C GLN A 28 16.96 -3.77 10.46
N VAL A 29 16.22 -4.37 9.52
CA VAL A 29 14.95 -5.03 9.81
C VAL A 29 15.14 -6.20 10.76
N ARG A 30 16.17 -7.01 10.56
CA ARG A 30 16.53 -8.12 11.48
C ARG A 30 16.85 -7.62 12.88
N GLU A 31 17.68 -6.59 12.99
CA GLU A 31 18.02 -5.99 14.28
C GLU A 31 16.76 -5.46 14.99
N PHE A 32 15.90 -4.73 14.27
CA PHE A 32 14.63 -4.24 14.80
C PHE A 32 13.77 -5.37 15.40
N PHE A 33 13.50 -6.43 14.64
CA PHE A 33 12.69 -7.55 15.12
C PHE A 33 13.38 -8.40 16.20
N SER A 34 14.70 -8.34 16.33
CA SER A 34 15.44 -9.03 17.41
C SER A 34 15.43 -8.24 18.73
N THR A 35 15.25 -6.94 18.68
CA THR A 35 15.30 -6.02 19.85
C THR A 35 13.92 -5.62 20.34
N GLU A 36 12.96 -5.48 19.44
CA GLU A 36 11.59 -5.08 19.77
C GLU A 36 10.69 -6.31 19.97
N LYS A 37 9.87 -6.27 21.02
CA LYS A 37 8.85 -7.30 21.25
C LYS A 37 7.57 -6.92 20.51
N ILE A 38 7.32 -7.58 19.39
CA ILE A 38 6.19 -7.30 18.50
C ILE A 38 5.19 -8.47 18.56
N ASP A 39 3.93 -8.19 18.87
CA ASP A 39 2.85 -9.17 18.87
C ASP A 39 2.12 -9.23 17.52
N GLN A 40 1.96 -8.08 16.86
CA GLN A 40 1.24 -7.94 15.59
C GLN A 40 1.92 -6.90 14.69
N VAL A 41 1.88 -7.14 13.38
CA VAL A 41 2.43 -6.23 12.37
C VAL A 41 1.34 -5.73 11.42
N TYR A 42 1.27 -4.42 11.21
CA TYR A 42 0.52 -3.79 10.14
C TYR A 42 1.51 -3.25 9.10
N LEU A 43 1.72 -4.00 8.03
CA LEU A 43 2.66 -3.62 6.98
C LEU A 43 1.97 -2.71 5.96
N ALA A 44 1.96 -1.41 6.27
CA ALA A 44 1.43 -0.36 5.41
C ALA A 44 2.54 0.36 4.61
N ALA A 45 3.79 0.02 4.86
CA ALA A 45 4.93 0.59 4.16
C ALA A 45 5.03 0.05 2.74
N ALA A 46 5.20 0.96 1.80
CA ALA A 46 5.46 0.66 0.40
C ALA A 46 5.96 1.92 -0.32
N ARG A 47 6.71 1.72 -1.41
CA ARG A 47 6.91 2.79 -2.39
C ARG A 47 5.66 2.88 -3.25
N VAL A 48 4.93 3.99 -3.13
CA VAL A 48 3.66 4.23 -3.83
C VAL A 48 3.70 5.53 -4.63
N GLY A 49 2.87 5.64 -5.65
CA GLY A 49 2.76 6.84 -6.47
C GLY A 49 1.73 6.68 -7.59
N GLY A 50 1.38 7.79 -8.22
CA GLY A 50 0.48 7.82 -9.37
C GLY A 50 1.07 7.12 -10.61
N ILE A 51 0.29 7.10 -11.70
CA ILE A 51 0.67 6.45 -12.97
C ILE A 51 2.00 7.00 -13.50
N HIS A 52 2.21 8.33 -13.42
CA HIS A 52 3.45 8.96 -13.87
C HIS A 52 4.68 8.41 -13.13
N ALA A 53 4.63 8.35 -11.81
CA ALA A 53 5.72 7.84 -10.99
C ALA A 53 6.02 6.35 -11.29
N ASN A 54 4.99 5.52 -11.37
CA ASN A 54 5.14 4.10 -11.69
C ASN A 54 5.80 3.88 -13.05
N ASN A 55 5.39 4.65 -14.06
CA ASN A 55 5.94 4.54 -15.41
C ASN A 55 7.36 5.10 -15.53
N THR A 56 7.72 6.06 -14.67
CA THR A 56 9.04 6.73 -14.69
C THR A 56 10.10 5.92 -13.92
N TYR A 57 9.71 5.27 -12.81
CA TYR A 57 10.63 4.59 -11.88
C TYR A 57 10.31 3.10 -11.70
N PRO A 58 10.08 2.32 -12.78
CA PRO A 58 9.57 0.94 -12.67
C PRO A 58 10.50 0.02 -11.87
N ALA A 59 11.82 0.15 -12.05
CA ALA A 59 12.81 -0.67 -11.34
C ALA A 59 12.79 -0.43 -9.82
N GLU A 60 12.68 0.82 -9.40
CA GLU A 60 12.59 1.19 -7.99
C GLU A 60 11.26 0.73 -7.37
N PHE A 61 10.15 0.84 -8.11
CA PHE A 61 8.86 0.37 -7.63
C PHE A 61 8.81 -1.13 -7.38
N ILE A 62 9.38 -1.95 -8.27
CA ILE A 62 9.42 -3.40 -8.04
C ILE A 62 10.44 -3.76 -6.95
N TYR A 63 11.66 -3.23 -7.03
CA TYR A 63 12.74 -3.58 -6.12
C TYR A 63 12.43 -3.21 -4.67
N ASP A 64 12.13 -1.94 -4.41
CA ASP A 64 11.89 -1.45 -3.05
C ASP A 64 10.72 -2.19 -2.39
N ASN A 65 9.60 -2.37 -3.11
CA ASN A 65 8.45 -3.07 -2.57
C ASN A 65 8.74 -4.56 -2.31
N MET A 66 9.48 -5.23 -3.19
CA MET A 66 9.87 -6.62 -2.94
C MET A 66 10.77 -6.75 -1.71
N MET A 67 11.77 -5.87 -1.57
CA MET A 67 12.67 -5.91 -0.42
C MET A 67 11.95 -5.61 0.90
N VAL A 68 11.13 -4.56 0.94
CA VAL A 68 10.35 -4.19 2.14
C VAL A 68 9.50 -5.38 2.62
N GLN A 69 8.68 -5.95 1.75
CA GLN A 69 7.79 -7.04 2.14
C GLN A 69 8.52 -8.34 2.47
N ALA A 70 9.58 -8.68 1.72
CA ALA A 70 10.37 -9.87 1.98
C ALA A 70 11.06 -9.78 3.34
N ASN A 71 11.71 -8.65 3.64
CA ASN A 71 12.40 -8.43 4.90
C ASN A 71 11.43 -8.45 6.08
N VAL A 72 10.34 -7.68 6.02
CA VAL A 72 9.40 -7.56 7.14
C VAL A 72 8.65 -8.88 7.39
N VAL A 73 8.13 -9.54 6.37
CA VAL A 73 7.39 -10.81 6.53
C VAL A 73 8.30 -11.90 7.08
N HIS A 74 9.53 -12.01 6.56
CA HIS A 74 10.46 -13.03 7.01
C HIS A 74 10.95 -12.81 8.44
N GLU A 75 11.39 -11.62 8.79
CA GLU A 75 11.92 -11.34 10.13
C GLU A 75 10.79 -11.28 11.19
N ALA A 76 9.57 -10.89 10.83
CA ALA A 76 8.40 -11.01 11.68
C ALA A 76 8.13 -12.48 12.06
N TRP A 77 8.13 -13.38 11.08
CA TRP A 77 7.99 -14.81 11.35
C TRP A 77 9.12 -15.34 12.24
N LYS A 78 10.38 -15.01 11.95
CA LYS A 78 11.53 -15.47 12.74
C LYS A 78 11.50 -15.00 14.19
N SER A 79 10.95 -13.83 14.45
CA SER A 79 10.76 -13.28 15.80
C SER A 79 9.53 -13.82 16.54
N GLY A 80 8.73 -14.69 15.88
CA GLY A 80 7.55 -15.30 16.47
C GLY A 80 6.26 -14.50 16.34
N VAL A 81 6.23 -13.45 15.51
CA VAL A 81 5.00 -12.73 15.17
C VAL A 81 4.04 -13.67 14.45
N HIS A 82 2.88 -13.93 15.06
CA HIS A 82 1.88 -14.82 14.49
C HIS A 82 0.87 -14.11 13.59
N LYS A 83 0.59 -12.83 13.83
CA LYS A 83 -0.37 -12.02 13.06
C LYS A 83 0.29 -10.88 12.30
N LEU A 84 0.00 -10.81 11.00
CA LEU A 84 0.47 -9.72 10.16
C LEU A 84 -0.61 -9.33 9.16
N LEU A 85 -0.87 -8.03 8.99
CA LEU A 85 -1.67 -7.49 7.91
C LEU A 85 -0.76 -6.89 6.83
N PHE A 86 -0.89 -7.41 5.62
CA PHE A 86 -0.23 -6.89 4.44
C PHE A 86 -1.20 -6.06 3.60
N LEU A 87 -0.84 -4.81 3.33
CA LEU A 87 -1.62 -3.96 2.41
C LEU A 87 -1.19 -4.23 0.97
N GLY A 88 -2.01 -4.99 0.25
CA GLY A 88 -1.92 -5.15 -1.20
C GLY A 88 -2.38 -3.91 -1.95
N SER A 89 -3.01 -4.08 -3.09
CA SER A 89 -3.58 -3.01 -3.90
C SER A 89 -4.55 -3.58 -4.91
N SER A 90 -5.60 -2.86 -5.28
CA SER A 90 -6.52 -3.26 -6.33
C SER A 90 -5.89 -3.30 -7.75
N CYS A 91 -4.72 -2.70 -7.96
CA CYS A 91 -4.02 -2.73 -9.24
C CYS A 91 -3.39 -4.10 -9.60
N ILE A 92 -3.46 -5.08 -8.68
CA ILE A 92 -2.98 -6.45 -8.90
C ILE A 92 -3.88 -7.29 -9.80
N TYR A 93 -5.09 -6.83 -10.06
CA TYR A 93 -6.04 -7.54 -10.91
C TYR A 93 -5.77 -7.30 -12.39
N PRO A 94 -6.14 -8.25 -13.26
CA PRO A 94 -5.97 -8.09 -14.71
C PRO A 94 -6.62 -6.80 -15.22
N ARG A 95 -5.95 -6.16 -16.17
CA ARG A 95 -6.45 -4.93 -16.79
C ARG A 95 -7.88 -5.06 -17.37
N LEU A 96 -8.19 -6.23 -17.93
CA LEU A 96 -9.47 -6.53 -18.57
C LEU A 96 -10.33 -7.49 -17.73
N ALA A 97 -10.14 -7.52 -16.41
CA ALA A 97 -10.99 -8.30 -15.52
C ALA A 97 -12.47 -7.88 -15.66
N GLU A 98 -13.36 -8.85 -15.59
CA GLU A 98 -14.79 -8.58 -15.55
C GLU A 98 -15.16 -7.75 -14.31
N GLN A 99 -16.23 -6.94 -14.44
CA GLN A 99 -16.74 -6.10 -13.37
C GLN A 99 -18.08 -6.66 -12.84
N PRO A 100 -18.27 -6.71 -11.51
CA PRO A 100 -17.36 -6.33 -10.45
C PRO A 100 -16.17 -7.30 -10.33
N ILE A 101 -14.98 -6.77 -10.02
CA ILE A 101 -13.78 -7.59 -9.85
C ILE A 101 -13.93 -8.51 -8.63
N ARG A 102 -13.58 -9.79 -8.82
CA ARG A 102 -13.56 -10.80 -7.76
C ARG A 102 -12.14 -11.18 -7.37
N GLU A 103 -11.95 -11.64 -6.15
CA GLU A 103 -10.63 -12.01 -5.62
C GLU A 103 -9.97 -13.15 -6.42
N GLU A 104 -10.77 -14.10 -6.92
CA GLU A 104 -10.28 -15.21 -7.74
C GLU A 104 -9.73 -14.80 -9.12
N TYR A 105 -9.93 -13.55 -9.53
CA TYR A 105 -9.35 -13.05 -10.79
C TYR A 105 -7.86 -12.71 -10.67
N LEU A 106 -7.29 -12.80 -9.46
CA LEU A 106 -5.86 -12.60 -9.26
C LEU A 106 -5.06 -13.57 -10.14
N MET A 107 -4.13 -13.03 -10.95
CA MET A 107 -3.28 -13.76 -11.90
C MET A 107 -4.04 -14.45 -13.07
N SER A 108 -5.27 -14.10 -13.36
CA SER A 108 -6.04 -14.68 -14.46
C SER A 108 -5.81 -14.01 -15.82
N GLY A 109 -5.00 -12.96 -15.89
CA GLY A 109 -4.70 -12.23 -17.13
C GLY A 109 -3.60 -11.19 -16.99
N ALA A 110 -3.32 -10.47 -18.08
CA ALA A 110 -2.29 -9.45 -18.12
C ALA A 110 -2.64 -8.24 -17.26
N LEU A 111 -1.63 -7.71 -16.56
CA LEU A 111 -1.73 -6.51 -15.73
C LEU A 111 -1.74 -5.22 -16.58
N GLU A 112 -2.04 -4.09 -15.96
CA GLU A 112 -1.89 -2.78 -16.59
C GLU A 112 -0.39 -2.45 -16.75
N PRO A 113 0.12 -2.27 -17.99
CA PRO A 113 1.56 -2.13 -18.23
C PRO A 113 2.23 -0.99 -17.48
N THR A 114 1.52 0.13 -17.24
CA THR A 114 2.10 1.31 -16.59
C THR A 114 2.41 1.12 -15.11
N ASN A 115 1.79 0.15 -14.44
CA ASN A 115 2.02 -0.17 -13.04
C ASN A 115 2.34 -1.66 -12.78
N GLU A 116 2.59 -2.43 -13.83
CA GLU A 116 2.90 -3.85 -13.75
C GLU A 116 4.02 -4.17 -12.74
N PRO A 117 5.16 -3.43 -12.71
CA PRO A 117 6.23 -3.69 -11.75
C PRO A 117 5.78 -3.59 -10.29
N TYR A 118 4.99 -2.58 -9.96
CA TYR A 118 4.41 -2.42 -8.63
C TYR A 118 3.38 -3.53 -8.33
N ALA A 119 2.49 -3.83 -9.27
CA ALA A 119 1.49 -4.86 -9.12
C ALA A 119 2.14 -6.24 -8.90
N MET A 120 3.18 -6.57 -9.66
CA MET A 120 3.95 -7.81 -9.49
C MET A 120 4.58 -7.91 -8.09
N ALA A 121 5.16 -6.83 -7.57
CA ALA A 121 5.67 -6.81 -6.22
C ALA A 121 4.55 -7.08 -5.19
N LYS A 122 3.39 -6.43 -5.32
CA LYS A 122 2.25 -6.65 -4.41
C LYS A 122 1.68 -8.06 -4.49
N ILE A 123 1.58 -8.65 -5.68
CA ILE A 123 1.20 -10.07 -5.86
C ILE A 123 2.20 -10.98 -5.14
N ALA A 124 3.50 -10.74 -5.30
CA ALA A 124 4.53 -11.52 -4.61
C ALA A 124 4.38 -11.44 -3.09
N GLY A 125 4.05 -10.28 -2.52
CA GLY A 125 3.80 -10.11 -1.10
C GLY A 125 2.58 -10.90 -0.58
N ILE A 126 1.48 -10.91 -1.34
CA ILE A 126 0.30 -11.73 -1.03
C ILE A 126 0.68 -13.21 -1.04
N LYS A 127 1.37 -13.68 -2.09
CA LYS A 127 1.82 -15.08 -2.19
C LYS A 127 2.84 -15.45 -1.14
N LEU A 128 3.64 -14.51 -0.68
CA LEU A 128 4.53 -14.70 0.45
C LEU A 128 3.73 -14.95 1.75
N CYS A 129 2.76 -14.11 2.08
CA CYS A 129 1.88 -14.30 3.24
C CYS A 129 1.14 -15.66 3.19
N GLU A 130 0.54 -16.00 2.05
CA GLU A 130 -0.12 -17.30 1.86
C GLU A 130 0.84 -18.49 2.08
N SER A 131 2.08 -18.35 1.59
CA SER A 131 3.10 -19.40 1.73
C SER A 131 3.53 -19.60 3.18
N TYR A 132 3.69 -18.51 3.94
CA TYR A 132 4.00 -18.59 5.37
C TYR A 132 2.84 -19.19 6.17
N ASN A 133 1.60 -18.82 5.86
CA ASN A 133 0.42 -19.42 6.49
C ASN A 133 0.39 -20.94 6.27
N ARG A 134 0.59 -21.38 5.01
CA ARG A 134 0.55 -22.79 4.65
C ARG A 134 1.69 -23.59 5.27
N GLN A 135 2.90 -23.03 5.31
CA GLN A 135 4.08 -23.75 5.75
C GLN A 135 4.29 -23.72 7.26
N TYR A 136 4.00 -22.60 7.89
CA TYR A 136 4.35 -22.34 9.28
C TYR A 136 3.14 -22.10 10.19
N GLY A 137 1.92 -22.12 9.65
CA GLY A 137 0.69 -21.91 10.42
C GLY A 137 0.52 -20.49 10.96
N THR A 138 1.12 -19.50 10.32
CA THR A 138 0.92 -18.08 10.67
C THR A 138 -0.48 -17.60 10.29
N ASP A 139 -0.90 -16.45 10.81
CA ASP A 139 -2.14 -15.75 10.45
C ASP A 139 -1.79 -14.42 9.77
N TYR A 140 -1.19 -14.54 8.58
CA TYR A 140 -0.80 -13.38 7.75
C TYR A 140 -1.88 -13.09 6.74
N ARG A 141 -2.56 -11.97 6.92
CA ARG A 141 -3.72 -11.57 6.13
C ARG A 141 -3.33 -10.51 5.12
N SER A 142 -3.95 -10.55 3.94
CA SER A 142 -3.73 -9.55 2.88
C SER A 142 -5.05 -8.87 2.55
N VAL A 143 -5.03 -7.55 2.44
CA VAL A 143 -6.19 -6.76 2.02
C VAL A 143 -5.84 -5.93 0.79
N MET A 144 -6.80 -5.75 -0.12
CA MET A 144 -6.62 -5.05 -1.39
C MET A 144 -7.44 -3.75 -1.42
N PRO A 145 -6.93 -2.68 -0.77
CA PRO A 145 -7.65 -1.41 -0.78
C PRO A 145 -7.72 -0.83 -2.19
N THR A 146 -8.82 -0.14 -2.47
CA THR A 146 -9.00 0.67 -3.67
C THR A 146 -8.21 1.98 -3.59
N ASN A 147 -8.52 3.00 -4.37
CA ASN A 147 -7.80 4.27 -4.32
C ASN A 147 -8.14 5.00 -3.01
N LEU A 148 -7.15 5.14 -2.15
CA LEU A 148 -7.31 5.82 -0.87
C LEU A 148 -7.27 7.33 -1.05
N TYR A 149 -8.01 8.05 -0.21
CA TYR A 149 -7.96 9.50 -0.10
C TYR A 149 -8.25 9.94 1.34
N GLY A 150 -7.79 11.11 1.71
CA GLY A 150 -8.09 11.68 3.03
C GLY A 150 -6.97 12.55 3.61
N PRO A 151 -7.06 12.89 4.90
CA PRO A 151 -6.05 13.71 5.57
C PRO A 151 -4.66 13.09 5.54
N GLY A 152 -3.66 13.92 5.23
CA GLY A 152 -2.26 13.49 5.15
C GLY A 152 -1.85 12.88 3.81
N ASP A 153 -2.69 13.02 2.76
CA ASP A 153 -2.38 12.55 1.42
C ASP A 153 -1.21 13.32 0.77
N ASN A 154 -0.67 12.76 -0.31
CA ASN A 154 0.42 13.36 -1.07
C ASN A 154 -0.13 14.32 -2.14
N TYR A 155 0.18 15.61 -2.00
CA TYR A 155 -0.24 16.66 -2.93
C TYR A 155 0.86 17.06 -3.94
N HIS A 156 1.84 16.19 -4.22
CA HIS A 156 2.89 16.49 -5.19
C HIS A 156 2.29 16.75 -6.58
N PRO A 157 2.75 17.75 -7.35
CA PRO A 157 2.14 18.16 -8.63
C PRO A 157 2.01 17.03 -9.67
N GLU A 158 2.99 16.13 -9.73
CA GLU A 158 3.11 15.09 -10.76
C GLU A 158 2.97 13.67 -10.22
N ASN A 159 3.35 13.42 -8.95
CA ASN A 159 3.46 12.08 -8.39
C ASN A 159 2.29 11.69 -7.47
N SER A 160 1.32 12.60 -7.28
CA SER A 160 0.14 12.33 -6.46
C SER A 160 -0.92 11.49 -7.19
N HIS A 161 -1.81 10.87 -6.40
CA HIS A 161 -3.00 10.24 -6.93
C HIS A 161 -4.05 11.26 -7.39
N VAL A 162 -5.08 10.79 -8.10
CA VAL A 162 -6.03 11.65 -8.82
C VAL A 162 -6.79 12.63 -7.91
N ILE A 163 -7.29 12.20 -6.74
CA ILE A 163 -8.06 13.10 -5.84
C ILE A 163 -7.18 14.23 -5.29
N PRO A 164 -6.03 13.97 -4.64
CA PRO A 164 -5.17 15.05 -4.15
C PRO A 164 -4.64 15.93 -5.27
N ALA A 165 -4.34 15.37 -6.47
CA ALA A 165 -3.94 16.16 -7.63
C ALA A 165 -5.03 17.15 -8.06
N LEU A 166 -6.29 16.71 -8.12
CA LEU A 166 -7.42 17.55 -8.49
C LEU A 166 -7.69 18.61 -7.42
N ILE A 167 -7.71 18.24 -6.15
CA ILE A 167 -7.89 19.18 -5.03
C ILE A 167 -6.85 20.32 -5.13
N ARG A 168 -5.58 19.97 -5.31
CA ARG A 168 -4.50 20.96 -5.45
C ARG A 168 -4.72 21.87 -6.67
N ARG A 169 -4.96 21.30 -7.85
CA ARG A 169 -5.13 22.07 -9.09
C ARG A 169 -6.32 23.02 -9.01
N PHE A 170 -7.46 22.58 -8.50
CA PHE A 170 -8.63 23.45 -8.32
C PHE A 170 -8.37 24.54 -7.27
N HIS A 171 -7.68 24.23 -6.20
CA HIS A 171 -7.31 25.21 -5.18
C HIS A 171 -6.37 26.28 -5.75
N GLU A 172 -5.30 25.88 -6.44
CA GLU A 172 -4.32 26.79 -7.06
C GLU A 172 -4.97 27.66 -8.15
N ALA A 173 -5.81 27.08 -9.00
CA ALA A 173 -6.54 27.81 -10.03
C ALA A 173 -7.48 28.87 -9.43
N LYS A 174 -8.22 28.49 -8.36
CA LYS A 174 -9.08 29.45 -7.64
C LYS A 174 -8.26 30.58 -7.01
N ALA A 175 -7.17 30.26 -6.35
CA ALA A 175 -6.29 31.25 -5.70
C ALA A 175 -5.62 32.19 -6.71
N GLY A 176 -5.24 31.67 -7.89
CA GLY A 176 -4.65 32.42 -8.98
C GLY A 176 -5.63 33.07 -9.95
N ALA A 177 -6.95 32.97 -9.68
CA ALA A 177 -8.02 33.44 -10.58
C ALA A 177 -7.86 32.92 -12.03
N ALA A 178 -7.38 31.68 -12.18
CA ALA A 178 -7.21 31.06 -13.51
C ALA A 178 -8.59 30.81 -14.16
N PRO A 179 -8.75 31.09 -15.47
CA PRO A 179 -10.02 30.95 -16.17
C PRO A 179 -10.44 29.48 -16.35
N GLU A 180 -9.48 28.55 -16.29
CA GLU A 180 -9.72 27.12 -16.51
C GLU A 180 -8.74 26.26 -15.71
N VAL A 181 -9.09 24.98 -15.54
CA VAL A 181 -8.23 23.94 -14.93
C VAL A 181 -8.04 22.80 -15.93
N VAL A 182 -6.78 22.49 -16.25
CA VAL A 182 -6.45 21.36 -17.12
C VAL A 182 -6.58 20.05 -16.35
N ILE A 183 -7.45 19.18 -16.81
CA ILE A 183 -7.63 17.82 -16.27
C ILE A 183 -7.01 16.82 -17.26
N TRP A 184 -6.17 15.93 -16.77
CA TRP A 184 -5.52 14.92 -17.61
C TRP A 184 -6.48 13.77 -17.94
N GLY A 185 -6.41 13.31 -19.19
CA GLY A 185 -7.18 12.18 -19.67
C GLY A 185 -8.57 12.58 -20.21
N SER A 186 -9.36 11.57 -20.54
CA SER A 186 -10.67 11.73 -21.17
C SER A 186 -11.83 11.97 -20.19
N GLY A 187 -11.61 11.79 -18.89
CA GLY A 187 -12.66 11.81 -17.86
C GLY A 187 -13.57 10.57 -17.85
N ARG A 188 -13.38 9.60 -18.76
CA ARG A 188 -14.23 8.39 -18.86
C ARG A 188 -13.91 7.28 -17.86
N PRO A 189 -12.63 7.06 -17.41
CA PRO A 189 -12.33 5.97 -16.51
C PRO A 189 -13.08 6.07 -15.18
N MET A 190 -13.78 5.02 -14.83
CA MET A 190 -14.41 4.85 -13.52
C MET A 190 -13.38 4.33 -12.51
N ARG A 191 -13.47 4.80 -11.27
CA ARG A 191 -12.59 4.37 -10.16
C ARG A 191 -13.40 4.28 -8.88
N GLU A 192 -13.03 3.31 -8.05
CA GLU A 192 -13.50 3.23 -6.68
C GLU A 192 -12.54 4.02 -5.77
N PHE A 193 -13.10 4.70 -4.79
CA PHE A 193 -12.37 5.46 -3.79
C PHE A 193 -12.81 5.03 -2.40
N LEU A 194 -11.85 4.92 -1.49
CA LEU A 194 -12.07 4.56 -0.11
C LEU A 194 -11.46 5.61 0.81
N TYR A 195 -12.24 6.12 1.76
CA TYR A 195 -11.74 7.07 2.74
C TYR A 195 -10.71 6.40 3.66
N VAL A 196 -9.61 7.09 3.94
CA VAL A 196 -8.45 6.50 4.61
C VAL A 196 -8.74 6.03 6.04
N ASP A 197 -9.67 6.68 6.76
CA ASP A 197 -10.02 6.26 8.11
C ASP A 197 -10.94 5.01 8.09
N ASP A 198 -11.86 4.90 7.12
CA ASP A 198 -12.67 3.68 6.91
C ASP A 198 -11.77 2.47 6.59
N MET A 199 -10.76 2.67 5.73
CA MET A 199 -9.76 1.64 5.45
C MET A 199 -8.96 1.26 6.71
N ALA A 200 -8.62 2.23 7.54
CA ALA A 200 -7.90 1.98 8.77
C ALA A 200 -8.75 1.19 9.79
N GLU A 201 -10.03 1.53 9.93
CA GLU A 201 -10.99 0.80 10.77
C GLU A 201 -11.18 -0.63 10.26
N ALA A 202 -11.39 -0.81 8.95
CA ALA A 202 -11.50 -2.14 8.34
C ALA A 202 -10.23 -2.98 8.55
N SER A 203 -9.04 -2.36 8.43
CA SER A 203 -7.76 -3.03 8.67
C SER A 203 -7.62 -3.52 10.11
N VAL A 204 -8.05 -2.72 11.07
CA VAL A 204 -8.02 -3.10 12.50
C VAL A 204 -9.08 -4.16 12.80
N TYR A 205 -10.25 -4.09 12.17
CA TYR A 205 -11.31 -5.09 12.31
C TYR A 205 -10.89 -6.47 11.78
N VAL A 206 -10.18 -6.50 10.66
CA VAL A 206 -9.69 -7.73 10.03
C VAL A 206 -8.62 -8.41 10.89
N MET A 207 -7.84 -7.68 11.69
CA MET A 207 -6.78 -8.20 12.57
C MET A 207 -7.30 -8.67 13.92
#